data_3ce3ff040bae1f6c3943f0604fcc6a01
#
_entry.id   3ce3ff040bae1f6c3943f0604fcc6a01
#
_cell.length_a   1.000
_cell.length_b   1.000
_cell.length_c   1.000
_cell.angle_alpha   90.00
_cell.angle_beta   90.00
_cell.angle_gamma   90.00
#
_symmetry.space_group_name_H-M   'P 1'
#
loop_
_entity.id
_entity.type
_entity.pdbx_description
1 polymer ?
#
loop_
_entity_poly.entity_id
_entity_poly.type
_entity_poly.pdbx_seq_one_letter_code
_entity_poly.pdbx_strand_id
1 'polypeptide(L)'
;VAAVSKAGGMGVLGAVGLSPDKLEIELDWIDKNIDGKPYGVDILVPNSYVGKGENLSTDDLRAMIPQEHREFRANILEQYDIDAVDWRAGDASKKIEQSSNQVLGAGLDGAKEVLEVAFSHPIKLVANALGVPPKWMLDMGKQHNIPVAALVGAKQHAVKQAEAGVDIIVVSGTEGGGHCGSVSTMVLVPEVKRALKSYG
;
A
#
# COMPACT_ATOMS: atom_id res chain seq x y z
N VAL A 1 10.99 8.56 7.37
CA VAL A 1 10.48 7.95 8.61
C VAL A 1 11.23 8.50 9.82
N ALA A 2 12.53 8.20 9.99
CA ALA A 2 13.30 8.56 11.19
C ALA A 2 13.23 10.06 11.53
N ALA A 3 13.40 10.97 10.57
CA ALA A 3 13.35 12.42 10.81
C ALA A 3 11.99 12.89 11.37
N VAL A 4 10.88 12.35 10.83
CA VAL A 4 9.52 12.68 11.31
C VAL A 4 9.32 12.20 12.75
N SER A 5 9.72 10.99 13.05
CA SER A 5 9.58 10.42 14.39
C SER A 5 10.46 11.14 15.42
N LYS A 6 11.72 11.48 15.05
CA LYS A 6 12.61 12.28 15.92
C LYS A 6 12.06 13.68 16.21
N ALA A 7 11.33 14.27 15.27
CA ALA A 7 10.67 15.57 15.46
C ALA A 7 9.39 15.51 16.33
N GLY A 8 9.04 14.34 16.87
CA GLY A 8 7.87 14.16 17.74
C GLY A 8 6.60 13.69 16.99
N GLY A 9 6.70 13.42 15.70
CA GLY A 9 5.64 12.80 14.92
C GLY A 9 5.71 11.27 14.94
N MET A 10 5.00 10.65 14.01
CA MET A 10 5.07 9.21 13.74
C MET A 10 5.30 8.99 12.25
N GLY A 11 6.51 8.61 11.88
CA GLY A 11 6.85 8.28 10.50
C GLY A 11 6.29 6.91 10.13
N VAL A 12 5.83 6.75 8.88
CA VAL A 12 5.35 5.46 8.37
C VAL A 12 6.14 5.11 7.11
N LEU A 13 6.70 3.90 7.08
CA LEU A 13 7.43 3.37 5.93
C LEU A 13 6.44 2.77 4.94
N GLY A 14 6.41 3.26 3.70
CA GLY A 14 5.71 2.60 2.61
C GLY A 14 6.49 1.35 2.16
N ALA A 15 6.01 0.18 2.51
CA ALA A 15 6.67 -1.09 2.21
C ALA A 15 6.11 -1.79 0.95
N VAL A 16 5.25 -1.11 0.21
CA VAL A 16 4.69 -1.63 -1.05
C VAL A 16 5.82 -1.92 -2.05
N GLY A 17 5.92 -3.16 -2.49
CA GLY A 17 6.94 -3.60 -3.43
C GLY A 17 8.31 -3.91 -2.81
N LEU A 18 8.45 -3.87 -1.50
CA LEU A 18 9.61 -4.40 -0.82
C LEU A 18 9.48 -5.92 -0.63
N SER A 19 10.53 -6.66 -0.94
CA SER A 19 10.63 -8.05 -0.51
C SER A 19 10.90 -8.12 1.01
N PRO A 20 10.62 -9.25 1.67
CA PRO A 20 10.94 -9.45 3.08
C PRO A 20 12.38 -9.05 3.43
N ASP A 21 13.37 -9.48 2.65
CA ASP A 21 14.79 -9.16 2.86
C ASP A 21 15.08 -7.66 2.75
N LYS A 22 14.47 -6.98 1.78
CA LYS A 22 14.63 -5.53 1.63
C LYS A 22 13.96 -4.77 2.76
N LEU A 23 12.77 -5.22 3.18
CA LEU A 23 12.08 -4.62 4.31
C LEU A 23 12.89 -4.74 5.60
N GLU A 24 13.50 -5.90 5.86
CA GLU A 24 14.39 -6.13 6.99
C GLU A 24 15.54 -5.11 7.03
N ILE A 25 16.20 -4.90 5.87
CA ILE A 25 17.30 -3.92 5.75
C ILE A 25 16.83 -2.49 6.08
N GLU A 26 15.67 -2.09 5.56
CA GLU A 26 15.11 -0.76 5.78
C GLU A 26 14.68 -0.55 7.24
N LEU A 27 14.06 -1.54 7.85
CA LEU A 27 13.62 -1.49 9.24
C LEU A 27 14.80 -1.49 10.19
N ASP A 28 15.82 -2.32 9.94
CA ASP A 28 17.08 -2.32 10.66
C ASP A 28 17.76 -0.96 10.65
N TRP A 29 17.75 -0.28 9.50
CA TRP A 29 18.29 1.07 9.39
C TRP A 29 17.45 2.07 10.19
N ILE A 30 16.13 1.98 10.11
CA ILE A 30 15.22 2.85 10.88
C ILE A 30 15.45 2.66 12.38
N ASP A 31 15.51 1.44 12.87
CA ASP A 31 15.70 1.11 14.29
C ASP A 31 17.00 1.72 14.85
N LYS A 32 18.06 1.66 14.06
CA LYS A 32 19.37 2.25 14.41
C LYS A 32 19.39 3.78 14.39
N ASN A 33 18.46 4.41 13.67
CA ASN A 33 18.47 5.85 13.41
C ASN A 33 17.28 6.62 13.98
N ILE A 34 16.36 5.97 14.72
CA ILE A 34 15.10 6.59 15.16
C ILE A 34 15.11 7.00 16.65
N ASP A 35 16.16 6.70 17.39
CA ASP A 35 16.31 7.01 18.83
C ASP A 35 15.16 6.46 19.68
N GLY A 36 14.66 5.26 19.36
CA GLY A 36 13.54 4.60 20.05
C GLY A 36 12.18 5.28 19.90
N LYS A 37 12.05 6.22 18.96
CA LYS A 37 10.76 6.88 18.69
C LYS A 37 9.82 5.96 17.90
N PRO A 38 8.48 6.14 18.04
CA PRO A 38 7.51 5.30 17.36
C PRO A 38 7.51 5.51 15.85
N TYR A 39 7.31 4.42 15.11
CA TYR A 39 7.09 4.44 13.67
C TYR A 39 6.14 3.32 13.24
N GLY A 40 5.65 3.39 12.03
CA GLY A 40 4.77 2.39 11.44
C GLY A 40 5.23 1.91 10.08
N VAL A 41 4.54 0.88 9.58
CA VAL A 41 4.72 0.32 8.25
C VAL A 41 3.39 0.33 7.51
N ASP A 42 3.40 0.77 6.26
CA ASP A 42 2.25 0.73 5.35
C ASP A 42 2.49 -0.34 4.29
N ILE A 43 1.56 -1.28 4.20
CA ILE A 43 1.57 -2.36 3.21
C ILE A 43 0.33 -2.28 2.32
N LEU A 44 0.34 -3.02 1.23
CA LEU A 44 -0.78 -3.12 0.31
C LEU A 44 -1.30 -4.55 0.29
N VAL A 45 -2.50 -4.75 0.82
CA VAL A 45 -3.21 -6.03 0.74
C VAL A 45 -4.57 -5.81 0.09
N PRO A 46 -4.65 -5.87 -1.25
CA PRO A 46 -5.90 -5.62 -1.95
C PRO A 46 -6.89 -6.78 -1.74
N ASN A 47 -8.15 -6.44 -1.46
CA ASN A 47 -9.22 -7.44 -1.36
C ASN A 47 -9.63 -8.04 -2.70
N SER A 48 -9.48 -7.27 -3.77
CA SER A 48 -9.78 -7.68 -5.14
C SER A 48 -8.75 -7.11 -6.10
N TYR A 49 -8.32 -7.92 -7.02
CA TYR A 49 -7.46 -7.54 -8.15
C TYR A 49 -7.78 -8.42 -9.34
N VAL A 50 -7.42 -7.97 -10.52
CA VAL A 50 -7.62 -8.75 -11.76
C VAL A 50 -6.80 -10.04 -11.66
N GLY A 51 -7.43 -11.18 -11.91
CA GLY A 51 -6.79 -12.49 -11.81
C GLY A 51 -6.72 -13.08 -10.40
N LYS A 52 -7.43 -12.53 -9.42
CA LYS A 52 -7.51 -13.12 -8.08
C LYS A 52 -8.11 -14.53 -8.14
N GLY A 53 -7.29 -15.52 -7.75
CA GLY A 53 -7.67 -16.93 -7.84
C GLY A 53 -7.43 -17.58 -9.21
N GLU A 54 -6.86 -16.84 -10.16
CA GLU A 54 -6.41 -17.32 -11.46
C GLU A 54 -4.89 -17.27 -11.50
N ASN A 55 -4.26 -18.30 -12.06
CA ASN A 55 -2.80 -18.30 -12.27
C ASN A 55 -2.46 -17.53 -13.56
N LEU A 56 -2.71 -16.22 -13.58
CA LEU A 56 -2.35 -15.37 -14.71
C LEU A 56 -0.86 -15.07 -14.69
N SER A 57 -0.22 -15.30 -15.83
CA SER A 57 1.15 -14.84 -16.05
C SER A 57 1.22 -13.32 -16.23
N THR A 58 2.40 -12.75 -16.09
CA THR A 58 2.63 -11.33 -16.41
C THR A 58 2.25 -11.01 -17.86
N ASP A 59 2.43 -11.95 -18.78
CA ASP A 59 2.07 -11.76 -20.19
C ASP A 59 0.55 -11.78 -20.40
N ASP A 60 -0.18 -12.61 -19.66
CA ASP A 60 -1.65 -12.57 -19.66
C ASP A 60 -2.17 -11.22 -19.17
N LEU A 61 -1.63 -10.70 -18.06
CA LEU A 61 -1.99 -9.38 -17.54
C LEU A 61 -1.64 -8.25 -18.53
N ARG A 62 -0.50 -8.34 -19.20
CA ARG A 62 -0.12 -7.39 -20.24
C ARG A 62 -1.05 -7.45 -21.45
N ALA A 63 -1.48 -8.64 -21.86
CA ALA A 63 -2.41 -8.82 -22.95
C ALA A 63 -3.78 -8.17 -22.70
N MET A 64 -4.17 -8.04 -21.43
CA MET A 64 -5.42 -7.38 -21.01
C MET A 64 -5.38 -5.85 -21.12
N ILE A 65 -4.20 -5.24 -21.29
CA ILE A 65 -4.10 -3.78 -21.48
C ILE A 65 -4.60 -3.44 -22.89
N PRO A 66 -5.63 -2.58 -23.04
CA PRO A 66 -6.14 -2.17 -24.35
C PRO A 66 -5.05 -1.59 -25.24
N GLN A 67 -5.14 -1.88 -26.54
CA GLN A 67 -4.15 -1.42 -27.51
C GLN A 67 -4.08 0.11 -27.57
N GLU A 68 -5.21 0.79 -27.47
CA GLU A 68 -5.31 2.24 -27.45
C GLU A 68 -4.46 2.88 -26.34
N HIS A 69 -4.37 2.25 -25.15
CA HIS A 69 -3.53 2.73 -24.06
C HIS A 69 -2.04 2.56 -24.36
N ARG A 70 -1.68 1.48 -25.07
CA ARG A 70 -0.29 1.25 -25.51
C ARG A 70 0.15 2.26 -26.56
N GLU A 71 -0.74 2.52 -27.54
CA GLU A 71 -0.51 3.51 -28.59
C GLU A 71 -0.41 4.92 -28.01
N PHE A 72 -1.33 5.28 -27.10
CA PHE A 72 -1.28 6.58 -26.42
C PHE A 72 0.05 6.78 -25.71
N ARG A 73 0.51 5.78 -24.95
CA ARG A 73 1.81 5.85 -24.27
C ARG A 73 2.96 5.98 -25.28
N ALA A 74 2.96 5.21 -26.37
CA ALA A 74 4.00 5.27 -27.38
C ALA A 74 4.07 6.67 -28.01
N ASN A 75 2.93 7.25 -28.37
CA ASN A 75 2.82 8.59 -28.94
C ASN A 75 3.36 9.67 -27.98
N ILE A 76 3.07 9.55 -26.67
CA ILE A 76 3.62 10.50 -25.68
C ILE A 76 5.14 10.39 -25.60
N LEU A 77 5.70 9.17 -25.57
CA LEU A 77 7.15 8.98 -25.53
C LEU A 77 7.83 9.54 -26.77
N GLU A 78 7.25 9.31 -27.96
CA GLU A 78 7.73 9.85 -29.23
C GLU A 78 7.67 11.40 -29.24
N GLN A 79 6.58 11.99 -28.72
CA GLN A 79 6.41 13.45 -28.65
C GLN A 79 7.52 14.14 -27.84
N TYR A 80 8.07 13.44 -26.84
CA TYR A 80 9.12 13.97 -25.98
C TYR A 80 10.51 13.44 -26.28
N ASP A 81 10.70 12.78 -27.43
CA ASP A 81 11.97 12.19 -27.88
C ASP A 81 12.58 11.24 -26.82
N ILE A 82 11.69 10.55 -26.10
CA ILE A 82 12.07 9.52 -25.13
C ILE A 82 12.04 8.19 -25.85
N ASP A 83 13.21 7.55 -25.96
CA ASP A 83 13.29 6.19 -26.47
C ASP A 83 12.30 5.31 -25.71
N ALA A 84 11.28 4.83 -26.41
CA ALA A 84 10.43 3.78 -25.90
C ALA A 84 11.34 2.57 -25.70
N VAL A 85 11.87 2.40 -24.48
CA VAL A 85 12.56 1.18 -24.12
C VAL A 85 11.63 0.06 -24.55
N ASP A 86 12.08 -0.73 -25.54
CA ASP A 86 11.30 -1.87 -25.99
C ASP A 86 11.19 -2.84 -24.81
N TRP A 87 10.15 -2.60 -24.03
CA TRP A 87 9.81 -3.45 -22.88
C TRP A 87 9.53 -4.91 -23.30
N ARG A 88 9.54 -5.17 -24.61
CA ARG A 88 9.53 -6.49 -25.23
C ARG A 88 10.93 -7.09 -25.36
N ALA A 89 11.98 -6.28 -25.30
CA ALA A 89 13.36 -6.75 -25.40
C ALA A 89 13.91 -7.11 -24.01
N GLY A 90 13.97 -8.36 -23.75
CA GLY A 90 14.61 -9.22 -22.74
C GLY A 90 15.16 -8.66 -21.43
N ASP A 91 15.97 -7.62 -21.39
CA ASP A 91 16.66 -7.19 -20.16
C ASP A 91 15.90 -6.12 -19.35
N ALA A 92 15.19 -5.23 -20.00
CA ALA A 92 14.30 -4.29 -19.33
C ALA A 92 13.03 -4.99 -18.83
N SER A 93 12.55 -6.01 -19.54
CA SER A 93 11.42 -6.83 -19.09
C SER A 93 11.78 -7.63 -17.84
N LYS A 94 12.99 -8.16 -17.71
CA LYS A 94 13.42 -8.87 -16.50
C LYS A 94 13.49 -7.98 -15.27
N LYS A 95 13.94 -6.72 -15.38
CA LYS A 95 13.95 -5.76 -14.27
C LYS A 95 12.54 -5.31 -13.87
N ILE A 96 11.65 -5.11 -14.87
CA ILE A 96 10.24 -4.78 -14.62
C ILE A 96 9.50 -6.03 -14.11
N GLU A 97 9.84 -7.21 -14.59
CA GLU A 97 9.28 -8.48 -14.14
C GLU A 97 9.67 -8.79 -12.69
N GLN A 98 10.91 -8.55 -12.30
CA GLN A 98 11.33 -8.66 -10.90
C GLN A 98 10.63 -7.63 -10.01
N SER A 99 10.45 -6.38 -10.45
CA SER A 99 9.75 -5.36 -9.68
C SER A 99 8.22 -5.54 -9.69
N SER A 100 7.61 -5.95 -10.80
CA SER A 100 6.17 -6.20 -10.86
C SER A 100 5.75 -7.53 -10.24
N ASN A 101 6.58 -8.57 -10.31
CA ASN A 101 6.37 -9.80 -9.55
C ASN A 101 6.56 -9.58 -8.05
N GLN A 102 7.40 -8.63 -7.62
CA GLN A 102 7.49 -8.20 -6.23
C GLN A 102 6.26 -7.39 -5.78
N VAL A 103 5.67 -6.59 -6.65
CA VAL A 103 4.50 -5.74 -6.33
C VAL A 103 3.16 -6.49 -6.50
N LEU A 104 3.06 -7.34 -7.54
CA LEU A 104 1.83 -8.05 -7.89
C LEU A 104 1.89 -9.54 -7.61
N GLY A 105 3.08 -10.12 -7.52
CA GLY A 105 3.30 -11.56 -7.34
C GLY A 105 3.49 -12.00 -5.89
N ALA A 106 3.68 -11.07 -4.95
CA ALA A 106 3.42 -11.36 -3.56
C ALA A 106 1.90 -11.40 -3.38
N GLY A 107 1.27 -12.51 -3.76
CA GLY A 107 -0.12 -12.79 -3.40
C GLY A 107 -0.33 -12.59 -1.90
N LEU A 108 -1.50 -12.94 -1.38
CA LEU A 108 -1.80 -12.87 0.06
C LEU A 108 -0.70 -13.50 0.94
N ASP A 109 0.00 -14.51 0.43
CA ASP A 109 1.10 -15.20 1.12
C ASP A 109 2.35 -14.30 1.25
N GLY A 110 2.76 -13.62 0.18
CA GLY A 110 3.90 -12.69 0.24
C GLY A 110 3.64 -11.46 1.10
N ALA A 111 2.41 -10.95 1.12
CA ALA A 111 2.04 -9.86 2.02
C ALA A 111 2.09 -10.28 3.49
N LYS A 112 1.81 -11.54 3.78
CA LYS A 112 1.91 -12.10 5.12
C LYS A 112 3.37 -12.21 5.58
N GLU A 113 4.26 -12.69 4.73
CA GLU A 113 5.70 -12.74 5.01
C GLU A 113 6.28 -11.34 5.28
N VAL A 114 5.92 -10.35 4.45
CA VAL A 114 6.30 -8.94 4.65
C VAL A 114 5.81 -8.44 6.00
N LEU A 115 4.59 -8.79 6.40
CA LEU A 115 4.02 -8.37 7.67
C LEU A 115 4.69 -9.08 8.87
N GLU A 116 5.08 -10.34 8.74
CA GLU A 116 5.83 -11.07 9.75
C GLU A 116 7.20 -10.40 10.03
N VAL A 117 7.89 -9.98 8.97
CA VAL A 117 9.11 -9.18 9.10
C VAL A 117 8.82 -7.86 9.83
N ALA A 118 7.79 -7.12 9.42
CA ALA A 118 7.43 -5.87 10.08
C ALA A 118 7.17 -6.04 11.59
N PHE A 119 6.48 -7.10 11.99
CA PHE A 119 6.19 -7.40 13.40
C PHE A 119 7.40 -7.89 14.21
N SER A 120 8.50 -8.31 13.58
CA SER A 120 9.75 -8.63 14.27
C SER A 120 10.49 -7.37 14.75
N HIS A 121 10.12 -6.19 14.22
CA HIS A 121 10.65 -4.88 14.60
C HIS A 121 9.75 -4.14 15.59
N PRO A 122 10.24 -3.12 16.32
CA PRO A 122 9.49 -2.41 17.35
C PRO A 122 8.48 -1.39 16.78
N ILE A 123 7.84 -1.71 15.66
CA ILE A 123 6.82 -0.87 15.03
C ILE A 123 5.64 -0.61 15.98
N LYS A 124 4.91 0.49 15.76
CA LYS A 124 3.76 0.90 16.59
C LYS A 124 2.48 1.06 15.79
N LEU A 125 2.53 0.80 14.49
CA LEU A 125 1.40 0.90 13.58
C LEU A 125 1.64 0.04 12.36
N VAL A 126 0.60 -0.65 11.90
CA VAL A 126 0.54 -1.21 10.55
C VAL A 126 -0.62 -0.55 9.82
N ALA A 127 -0.39 -0.07 8.59
CA ALA A 127 -1.43 0.48 7.74
C ALA A 127 -1.67 -0.40 6.51
N ASN A 128 -2.92 -0.43 6.03
CA ASN A 128 -3.28 -0.99 4.73
C ASN A 128 -3.72 0.14 3.79
N ALA A 129 -2.96 0.35 2.74
CA ALA A 129 -3.19 1.45 1.81
C ALA A 129 -4.44 1.27 0.93
N LEU A 130 -4.95 0.06 0.72
CA LEU A 130 -6.02 -0.19 -0.24
C LEU A 130 -7.03 -1.23 0.24
N GLY A 131 -8.29 -0.80 0.40
CA GLY A 131 -9.40 -1.66 0.77
C GLY A 131 -9.43 -2.04 2.24
N VAL A 132 -10.36 -2.93 2.60
CA VAL A 132 -10.49 -3.43 3.97
C VAL A 132 -9.37 -4.43 4.25
N PRO A 133 -8.59 -4.26 5.35
CA PRO A 133 -7.59 -5.25 5.73
C PRO A 133 -8.21 -6.65 5.88
N PRO A 134 -7.57 -7.70 5.39
CA PRO A 134 -8.08 -9.05 5.59
C PRO A 134 -8.05 -9.42 7.08
N LYS A 135 -8.94 -10.32 7.47
CA LYS A 135 -9.09 -10.72 8.88
C LYS A 135 -7.76 -11.18 9.51
N TRP A 136 -6.93 -11.90 8.77
CA TRP A 136 -5.65 -12.39 9.27
C TRP A 136 -4.70 -11.24 9.64
N MET A 137 -4.72 -10.12 8.91
CA MET A 137 -3.92 -8.93 9.22
C MET A 137 -4.38 -8.26 10.53
N LEU A 138 -5.69 -8.14 10.72
CA LEU A 138 -6.27 -7.62 11.96
C LEU A 138 -5.96 -8.54 13.15
N ASP A 139 -6.03 -9.84 12.96
CA ASP A 139 -5.70 -10.84 13.99
C ASP A 139 -4.21 -10.76 14.38
N MET A 140 -3.30 -10.60 13.39
CA MET A 140 -1.86 -10.40 13.65
C MET A 140 -1.61 -9.10 14.42
N GLY A 141 -2.25 -7.99 14.04
CA GLY A 141 -2.17 -6.74 14.79
C GLY A 141 -2.55 -6.92 16.27
N LYS A 142 -3.65 -7.60 16.52
CA LYS A 142 -4.10 -7.93 17.89
C LYS A 142 -3.10 -8.82 18.64
N GLN A 143 -2.55 -9.86 17.99
CA GLN A 143 -1.56 -10.76 18.61
C GLN A 143 -0.30 -10.00 19.05
N HIS A 144 0.15 -9.04 18.27
CA HIS A 144 1.33 -8.23 18.56
C HIS A 144 1.01 -6.96 19.36
N ASN A 145 -0.27 -6.72 19.68
CA ASN A 145 -0.73 -5.48 20.33
C ASN A 145 -0.33 -4.21 19.57
N ILE A 146 -0.43 -4.28 18.23
CA ILE A 146 -0.12 -3.19 17.31
C ILE A 146 -1.39 -2.84 16.54
N PRO A 147 -1.85 -1.57 16.60
CA PRO A 147 -3.06 -1.14 15.91
C PRO A 147 -2.91 -1.23 14.40
N VAL A 148 -4.01 -1.57 13.74
CA VAL A 148 -4.12 -1.61 12.29
C VAL A 148 -4.88 -0.38 11.81
N ALA A 149 -4.26 0.38 10.91
CA ALA A 149 -4.86 1.51 10.22
C ALA A 149 -5.32 1.15 8.81
N ALA A 150 -6.30 1.86 8.30
CA ALA A 150 -6.71 1.75 6.90
C ALA A 150 -7.03 3.11 6.28
N LEU A 151 -6.64 3.29 5.02
CA LEU A 151 -6.86 4.51 4.27
C LEU A 151 -8.25 4.51 3.63
N VAL A 152 -8.94 5.66 3.71
CA VAL A 152 -10.27 5.83 3.13
C VAL A 152 -10.41 7.16 2.40
N GLY A 153 -11.05 7.13 1.24
CA GLY A 153 -11.39 8.31 0.44
C GLY A 153 -12.88 8.65 0.42
N ALA A 154 -13.71 7.93 1.21
CA ALA A 154 -15.15 8.16 1.28
C ALA A 154 -15.73 7.68 2.62
N LYS A 155 -16.84 8.29 3.04
CA LYS A 155 -17.57 7.93 4.28
C LYS A 155 -17.95 6.45 4.34
N GLN A 156 -18.50 5.92 3.26
CA GLN A 156 -18.92 4.51 3.21
C GLN A 156 -17.74 3.54 3.32
N HIS A 157 -16.55 3.94 2.90
CA HIS A 157 -15.34 3.16 3.11
C HIS A 157 -14.96 3.14 4.60
N ALA A 158 -15.04 4.28 5.27
CA ALA A 158 -14.76 4.38 6.70
C ALA A 158 -15.69 3.49 7.54
N VAL A 159 -16.98 3.48 7.23
CA VAL A 159 -17.96 2.59 7.90
C VAL A 159 -17.59 1.12 7.73
N LYS A 160 -17.26 0.68 6.51
CA LYS A 160 -16.83 -0.70 6.24
C LYS A 160 -15.55 -1.08 7.01
N GLN A 161 -14.62 -0.14 7.16
CA GLN A 161 -13.39 -0.34 7.92
C GLN A 161 -13.69 -0.52 9.42
N ALA A 162 -14.54 0.34 9.98
CA ALA A 162 -14.95 0.25 11.37
C ALA A 162 -15.71 -1.06 11.67
N GLU A 163 -16.63 -1.46 10.78
CA GLU A 163 -17.34 -2.75 10.87
C GLU A 163 -16.40 -3.96 10.83
N ALA A 164 -15.30 -3.86 10.07
CA ALA A 164 -14.27 -4.89 10.02
C ALA A 164 -13.37 -4.94 11.26
N GLY A 165 -13.42 -3.92 12.14
CA GLY A 165 -12.63 -3.83 13.34
C GLY A 165 -11.24 -3.22 13.15
N VAL A 166 -11.11 -2.29 12.19
CA VAL A 166 -9.89 -1.48 12.01
C VAL A 166 -9.80 -0.46 13.15
N ASP A 167 -8.60 -0.31 13.73
CA ASP A 167 -8.38 0.52 14.91
C ASP A 167 -8.28 2.01 14.57
N ILE A 168 -7.69 2.34 13.41
CA ILE A 168 -7.42 3.72 13.00
C ILE A 168 -7.88 3.95 11.56
N ILE A 169 -8.70 4.96 11.34
CA ILE A 169 -9.15 5.37 10.01
C ILE A 169 -8.35 6.59 9.54
N VAL A 170 -7.59 6.42 8.46
CA VAL A 170 -6.83 7.50 7.81
C VAL A 170 -7.64 8.07 6.67
N VAL A 171 -8.14 9.30 6.86
CA VAL A 171 -9.03 9.95 5.89
C VAL A 171 -8.22 10.80 4.92
N SER A 172 -8.34 10.55 3.62
CA SER A 172 -7.68 11.30 2.56
C SER A 172 -8.71 11.80 1.53
N GLY A 173 -8.81 13.11 1.38
CA GLY A 173 -9.68 13.73 0.37
C GLY A 173 -8.97 13.94 -0.97
N THR A 174 -9.61 14.73 -1.85
CA THR A 174 -9.14 15.02 -3.23
C THR A 174 -7.76 15.68 -3.29
N GLU A 175 -7.30 16.30 -2.21
CA GLU A 175 -6.00 16.96 -2.12
C GLU A 175 -4.85 15.96 -1.94
N GLY A 176 -5.17 14.69 -1.66
CA GLY A 176 -4.19 13.61 -1.59
C GLY A 176 -3.62 13.27 -2.96
N GLY A 177 -2.41 12.76 -2.99
CA GLY A 177 -1.81 12.20 -4.21
C GLY A 177 -2.24 10.75 -4.47
N GLY A 178 -2.18 10.32 -5.73
CA GLY A 178 -2.49 8.95 -6.13
C GLY A 178 -3.99 8.62 -6.09
N HIS A 179 -4.32 7.48 -5.50
CA HIS A 179 -5.72 7.03 -5.36
C HIS A 179 -6.41 7.76 -4.21
N CYS A 180 -7.17 8.80 -4.53
CA CYS A 180 -7.92 9.58 -3.56
C CYS A 180 -9.44 9.57 -3.88
N GLY A 181 -10.24 10.01 -2.91
CA GLY A 181 -11.68 10.20 -3.09
C GLY A 181 -12.03 11.45 -3.89
N SER A 182 -13.31 11.65 -4.17
CA SER A 182 -13.83 12.82 -4.89
C SER A 182 -14.29 13.97 -3.97
N VAL A 183 -14.17 13.80 -2.66
CA VAL A 183 -14.59 14.77 -1.64
C VAL A 183 -13.35 15.40 -0.99
N SER A 184 -13.34 16.73 -0.81
CA SER A 184 -12.22 17.39 -0.15
C SER A 184 -12.07 16.98 1.31
N THR A 185 -10.83 17.00 1.81
CA THR A 185 -10.50 16.60 3.19
C THR A 185 -11.28 17.39 4.23
N MET A 186 -11.47 18.69 4.02
CA MET A 186 -12.22 19.58 4.92
C MET A 186 -13.68 19.19 5.09
N VAL A 187 -14.28 18.57 4.07
CA VAL A 187 -15.66 18.07 4.10
C VAL A 187 -15.69 16.61 4.56
N LEU A 188 -14.78 15.79 4.06
CA LEU A 188 -14.76 14.35 4.29
C LEU A 188 -14.49 14.00 5.77
N VAL A 189 -13.52 14.65 6.42
CA VAL A 189 -13.16 14.34 7.81
C VAL A 189 -14.35 14.51 8.78
N PRO A 190 -15.06 15.66 8.81
CA PRO A 190 -16.23 15.79 9.67
C PRO A 190 -17.38 14.86 9.27
N GLU A 191 -17.52 14.52 7.99
CA GLU A 191 -18.53 13.56 7.53
C GLU A 191 -18.24 12.14 8.05
N VAL A 192 -16.99 11.69 7.93
CA VAL A 192 -16.53 10.41 8.47
C VAL A 192 -16.67 10.37 9.98
N LYS A 193 -16.23 11.41 10.68
CA LYS A 193 -16.36 11.51 12.15
C LYS A 193 -17.83 11.35 12.62
N ARG A 194 -18.77 11.99 11.91
CA ARG A 194 -20.20 11.85 12.22
C ARG A 194 -20.70 10.42 11.97
N ALA A 195 -20.30 9.81 10.86
CA ALA A 195 -20.70 8.47 10.50
C ALA A 195 -20.16 7.40 11.46
N LEU A 196 -18.98 7.62 12.01
CA LEU A 196 -18.34 6.67 12.94
C LEU A 196 -18.72 6.88 14.41
N LYS A 197 -19.58 7.84 14.74
CA LYS A 197 -19.95 8.17 16.13
C LYS A 197 -20.51 6.97 16.93
N SER A 198 -21.13 6.00 16.26
CA SER A 198 -21.68 4.79 16.88
C SER A 198 -20.65 3.66 17.04
N TYR A 199 -19.45 3.82 16.52
CA TYR A 199 -18.40 2.81 16.59
C TYR A 199 -17.32 3.09 17.66
N GLY A 200 -17.40 4.20 18.37
CA GLY A 200 -16.50 4.57 19.48
C GLY A 200 -16.09 6.03 19.46
#